data_aa43c0ad14bbbdeb2f8fad296ed56378
#
_entry.id   aa43c0ad14bbbdeb2f8fad296ed56378
#
_cell.length_a   1.000
_cell.length_b   1.000
_cell.length_c   1.000
_cell.angle_alpha   90.00
_cell.angle_beta   90.00
_cell.angle_gamma   90.00
#
_symmetry.space_group_name_H-M   'P 1'
#
loop_
_entity.id
_entity.type
_entity.pdbx_description
1 polymer ?
#
loop_
_entity_poly.entity_id
_entity_poly.type
_entity_poly.pdbx_seq_one_letter_code
_entity_poly.pdbx_strand_id
1 'polypeptide(L)'
;MIYTKESSVKVLDNEDIEFADILHSLGMQRRVAIVITYLANAGEASSREIGHATRLSQPEVSVAVRDLHDENLISELEVKTGGKGRPSLVYSLIEPIDDIIKRFEDEKLRENAEAMESIQKLRGLV
;
A
#
# COMPACT_ATOMS: atom_id res chain seq x y z
N MET A 1 21.67 9.13 -9.60
CA MET A 1 21.90 7.71 -9.83
C MET A 1 20.84 7.16 -10.77
N ILE A 2 21.25 6.36 -11.70
CA ILE A 2 20.32 5.77 -12.65
C ILE A 2 19.62 4.58 -12.01
N TYR A 3 18.33 4.63 -12.00
CA TYR A 3 17.52 3.56 -11.51
C TYR A 3 17.60 2.37 -12.46
N THR A 4 17.91 1.20 -11.97
CA THR A 4 18.00 0.01 -12.81
C THR A 4 16.80 -0.88 -12.57
N LYS A 5 16.38 -1.55 -13.63
CA LYS A 5 15.23 -2.45 -13.59
C LYS A 5 15.39 -3.56 -12.56
N GLU A 6 16.60 -4.05 -12.43
CA GLU A 6 16.88 -5.13 -11.50
C GLU A 6 16.58 -4.76 -10.06
N SER A 7 16.85 -3.51 -9.69
CA SER A 7 16.62 -3.11 -8.31
C SER A 7 15.14 -2.99 -7.96
N SER A 8 14.27 -2.84 -8.97
CA SER A 8 12.84 -2.71 -8.70
C SER A 8 12.17 -4.05 -8.44
N VAL A 9 12.81 -5.15 -8.79
CA VAL A 9 12.20 -6.49 -8.66
C VAL A 9 12.76 -7.21 -7.44
N LYS A 10 13.24 -6.46 -6.50
CA LYS A 10 13.83 -7.01 -5.30
C LYS A 10 12.74 -7.57 -4.38
N VAL A 11 12.99 -8.79 -3.87
CA VAL A 11 12.09 -9.40 -2.90
C VAL A 11 12.15 -8.61 -1.60
N LEU A 12 11.05 -8.53 -0.90
CA LEU A 12 10.97 -7.82 0.38
C LEU A 12 11.92 -8.47 1.39
N ASP A 13 12.65 -7.63 2.11
CA ASP A 13 13.55 -8.10 3.15
C ASP A 13 12.83 -8.13 4.51
N ASN A 14 13.59 -8.46 5.57
CA ASN A 14 13.00 -8.59 6.90
C ASN A 14 12.42 -7.29 7.44
N GLU A 15 13.06 -6.17 7.14
CA GLU A 15 12.54 -4.87 7.58
C GLU A 15 11.24 -4.52 6.86
N ASP A 16 11.16 -4.88 5.59
CA ASP A 16 9.94 -4.65 4.82
C ASP A 16 8.80 -5.49 5.35
N ILE A 17 9.09 -6.72 5.71
CA ILE A 17 8.08 -7.62 6.28
C ILE A 17 7.59 -7.08 7.61
N GLU A 18 8.50 -6.59 8.44
CA GLU A 18 8.13 -5.98 9.71
C GLU A 18 7.25 -4.76 9.49
N PHE A 19 7.60 -3.92 8.54
CA PHE A 19 6.81 -2.74 8.20
C PHE A 19 5.39 -3.14 7.80
N ALA A 20 5.27 -4.11 6.91
CA ALA A 20 3.96 -4.59 6.47
C ALA A 20 3.17 -5.23 7.62
N ASP A 21 3.84 -5.97 8.48
CA ASP A 21 3.18 -6.60 9.64
C ASP A 21 2.63 -5.56 10.61
N ILE A 22 3.35 -4.47 10.82
CA ILE A 22 2.88 -3.39 11.69
C ILE A 22 1.66 -2.73 11.07
N LEU A 23 1.70 -2.42 9.77
CA LEU A 23 0.52 -1.87 9.09
C LEU A 23 -0.68 -2.78 9.22
N HIS A 24 -0.46 -4.07 9.07
CA HIS A 24 -1.53 -5.05 9.23
C HIS A 24 -2.10 -5.05 10.64
N SER A 25 -1.23 -4.97 11.64
CA SER A 25 -1.66 -4.95 13.05
C SER A 25 -2.51 -3.73 13.36
N LEU A 26 -2.34 -2.66 12.60
CA LEU A 26 -3.10 -1.43 12.79
C LEU A 26 -4.41 -1.42 12.02
N GLY A 27 -4.75 -2.51 11.35
CA GLY A 27 -6.04 -2.67 10.69
C GLY A 27 -6.01 -2.70 9.17
N MET A 28 -4.83 -2.55 8.57
CA MET A 28 -4.73 -2.63 7.12
C MET A 28 -4.74 -4.10 6.69
N GLN A 29 -5.42 -4.40 5.60
CA GLN A 29 -5.42 -5.77 5.09
C GLN A 29 -4.01 -6.17 4.70
N ARG A 30 -3.69 -7.44 4.93
CA ARG A 30 -2.31 -7.91 4.74
C ARG A 30 -1.80 -7.70 3.32
N ARG A 31 -2.61 -8.03 2.31
CA ARG A 31 -2.21 -7.86 0.92
C ARG A 31 -1.93 -6.40 0.60
N VAL A 32 -2.77 -5.52 1.11
CA VAL A 32 -2.62 -4.09 0.89
C VAL A 32 -1.35 -3.58 1.56
N ALA A 33 -1.11 -4.02 2.80
CA ALA A 33 0.09 -3.62 3.54
C ALA A 33 1.36 -4.04 2.82
N ILE A 34 1.38 -5.24 2.28
CA ILE A 34 2.55 -5.76 1.55
C ILE A 34 2.78 -4.97 0.27
N VAL A 35 1.73 -4.69 -0.48
CA VAL A 35 1.87 -3.96 -1.75
C VAL A 35 2.33 -2.52 -1.50
N ILE A 36 1.76 -1.85 -0.51
CA ILE A 36 2.15 -0.47 -0.22
C ILE A 36 3.61 -0.41 0.24
N THR A 37 4.04 -1.40 1.01
CA THR A 37 5.44 -1.49 1.45
C THR A 37 6.37 -1.63 0.26
N TYR A 38 6.01 -2.49 -0.69
CA TYR A 38 6.83 -2.68 -1.88
C TYR A 38 6.89 -1.40 -2.72
N LEU A 39 5.76 -0.74 -2.93
CA LEU A 39 5.73 0.48 -3.73
C LEU A 39 6.52 1.61 -3.06
N ALA A 40 6.52 1.67 -1.73
CA ALA A 40 7.31 2.66 -1.01
C ALA A 40 8.80 2.50 -1.30
N ASN A 41 9.25 1.26 -1.47
CA ASN A 41 10.66 0.98 -1.75
C ASN A 41 11.01 1.07 -3.23
N ALA A 42 10.13 0.59 -4.08
CA ALA A 42 10.41 0.50 -5.51
C ALA A 42 10.17 1.81 -6.26
N GLY A 43 9.32 2.67 -5.72
CA GLY A 43 8.92 3.90 -6.40
C GLY A 43 7.74 3.66 -7.34
N GLU A 44 7.90 2.78 -8.28
CA GLU A 44 6.81 2.39 -9.18
C GLU A 44 7.01 0.95 -9.64
N ALA A 45 5.92 0.30 -10.00
CA ALA A 45 5.98 -1.09 -10.44
C ALA A 45 4.72 -1.48 -11.18
N SER A 46 4.87 -2.44 -12.11
CA SER A 46 3.73 -3.05 -12.77
C SER A 46 3.12 -4.11 -11.87
N SER A 47 1.91 -4.56 -12.21
CA SER A 47 1.26 -5.68 -11.53
C SER A 47 2.14 -6.92 -11.46
N ARG A 48 2.84 -7.20 -12.56
CA ARG A 48 3.72 -8.34 -12.64
C ARG A 48 4.88 -8.22 -11.68
N GLU A 49 5.50 -7.04 -11.63
CA GLU A 49 6.62 -6.79 -10.72
C GLU A 49 6.17 -6.87 -9.27
N ILE A 50 5.00 -6.34 -8.98
CA ILE A 50 4.43 -6.43 -7.62
C ILE A 50 4.25 -7.89 -7.23
N GLY A 51 3.62 -8.69 -8.09
CA GLY A 51 3.40 -10.09 -7.80
C GLY A 51 4.68 -10.86 -7.59
N HIS A 52 5.68 -10.58 -8.42
CA HIS A 52 6.97 -11.25 -8.31
C HIS A 52 7.67 -10.91 -7.00
N ALA A 53 7.70 -9.65 -6.63
CA ALA A 53 8.41 -9.19 -5.44
C ALA A 53 7.70 -9.58 -4.14
N THR A 54 6.38 -9.59 -4.16
CA THR A 54 5.58 -9.85 -2.95
C THR A 54 5.13 -11.29 -2.82
N ARG A 55 5.28 -12.07 -3.89
CA ARG A 55 4.83 -13.46 -3.99
C ARG A 55 3.32 -13.60 -3.91
N LEU A 56 2.61 -12.53 -4.17
CA LEU A 56 1.15 -12.58 -4.29
C LEU A 56 0.79 -13.08 -5.68
N SER A 57 -0.33 -13.79 -5.79
CA SER A 57 -0.86 -14.17 -7.09
C SER A 57 -1.41 -12.95 -7.81
N GLN A 58 -1.57 -13.03 -9.12
CA GLN A 58 -2.11 -11.90 -9.88
C GLN A 58 -3.52 -11.50 -9.43
N PRO A 59 -4.42 -12.43 -9.12
CA PRO A 59 -5.70 -12.03 -8.53
C PRO A 59 -5.55 -11.27 -7.21
N GLU A 60 -4.62 -11.68 -6.37
CA GLU A 60 -4.37 -10.99 -5.10
C GLU A 60 -3.82 -9.59 -5.33
N VAL A 61 -2.91 -9.44 -6.28
CA VAL A 61 -2.38 -8.13 -6.65
C VAL A 61 -3.51 -7.24 -7.16
N SER A 62 -4.38 -7.77 -8.01
CA SER A 62 -5.50 -7.01 -8.55
C SER A 62 -6.43 -6.49 -7.45
N VAL A 63 -6.73 -7.32 -6.48
CA VAL A 63 -7.57 -6.91 -5.36
C VAL A 63 -6.88 -5.82 -4.53
N ALA A 64 -5.61 -6.02 -4.21
CA ALA A 64 -4.87 -5.06 -3.40
C ALA A 64 -4.75 -3.71 -4.11
N VAL A 65 -4.47 -3.73 -5.41
CA VAL A 65 -4.35 -2.50 -6.20
C VAL A 65 -5.68 -1.76 -6.26
N ARG A 66 -6.77 -2.49 -6.42
CA ARG A 66 -8.08 -1.87 -6.45
C ARG A 66 -8.41 -1.21 -5.11
N ASP A 67 -8.11 -1.90 -4.00
CA ASP A 67 -8.35 -1.34 -2.68
C ASP A 67 -7.53 -0.08 -2.45
N LEU A 68 -6.26 -0.10 -2.86
CA LEU A 68 -5.39 1.08 -2.74
C LEU A 68 -5.88 2.23 -3.61
N HIS A 69 -6.37 1.92 -4.79
CA HIS A 69 -6.91 2.92 -5.69
C HIS A 69 -8.18 3.54 -5.11
N ASP A 70 -9.06 2.71 -4.56
CA ASP A 70 -10.31 3.18 -3.97
C ASP A 70 -10.06 4.11 -2.78
N GLU A 71 -8.95 3.91 -2.08
CA GLU A 71 -8.59 4.75 -0.94
C GLU A 71 -7.70 5.93 -1.33
N ASN A 72 -7.48 6.13 -2.61
CA ASN A 72 -6.66 7.22 -3.13
C ASN A 72 -5.23 7.18 -2.60
N LEU A 73 -4.65 5.99 -2.55
CA LEU A 73 -3.28 5.82 -2.08
C LEU A 73 -2.29 5.58 -3.21
N ILE A 74 -2.77 5.18 -4.37
CA ILE A 74 -1.89 4.95 -5.53
C ILE A 74 -2.44 5.64 -6.76
N SER A 75 -1.54 5.86 -7.71
CA SER A 75 -1.88 6.34 -9.04
C SER A 75 -1.45 5.30 -10.07
N GLU A 76 -2.07 5.35 -11.23
CA GLU A 76 -1.77 4.46 -12.34
C GLU A 76 -1.29 5.26 -13.51
N LEU A 77 -0.30 4.73 -14.20
CA LEU A 77 0.20 5.33 -15.44
C LEU A 77 0.28 4.25 -16.49
N GLU A 78 -0.30 4.53 -17.64
CA GLU A 78 -0.20 3.64 -18.79
C GLU A 78 1.14 3.85 -19.47
N VAL A 79 1.88 2.77 -19.65
CA VAL A 79 3.18 2.84 -20.31
C VAL A 79 3.13 1.96 -21.55
N LYS A 80 3.41 2.56 -22.71
CA LYS A 80 3.46 1.81 -23.95
C LYS A 80 4.84 1.21 -24.10
N THR A 81 4.87 -0.08 -24.39
CA THR A 81 6.13 -0.79 -24.57
C THR A 81 6.27 -1.19 -26.04
N GLY A 82 7.06 -0.45 -26.78
CA GLY A 82 7.53 -0.87 -28.09
C GLY A 82 6.51 -1.13 -29.15
N GLY A 83 5.37 -0.52 -29.11
CA GLY A 83 4.45 -0.53 -30.23
C GLY A 83 3.65 -1.80 -30.47
N LYS A 84 3.91 -2.85 -29.76
CA LYS A 84 3.12 -4.08 -29.88
C LYS A 84 2.53 -4.47 -28.54
N GLY A 85 1.27 -4.89 -28.56
CA GLY A 85 0.62 -5.40 -27.38
C GLY A 85 -0.06 -4.30 -26.59
N ARG A 86 -0.62 -4.69 -25.46
CA ARG A 86 -1.35 -3.77 -24.60
C ARG A 86 -0.39 -2.89 -23.83
N PRO A 87 -0.78 -1.64 -23.59
CA PRO A 87 -0.02 -0.81 -22.66
C PRO A 87 -0.01 -1.48 -21.30
N SER A 88 1.11 -1.38 -20.60
CA SER A 88 1.22 -1.87 -19.23
C SER A 88 0.82 -0.77 -18.27
N LEU A 89 0.19 -1.16 -17.18
CA LEU A 89 -0.11 -0.21 -16.10
C LEU A 89 1.03 -0.26 -15.10
N VAL A 90 1.47 0.92 -14.69
CA VAL A 90 2.50 1.07 -13.69
C VAL A 90 1.87 1.83 -12.52
N TYR A 91 2.09 1.33 -11.34
CA TYR A 91 1.51 1.88 -10.11
C TYR A 91 2.57 2.55 -9.27
N SER A 92 2.20 3.65 -8.62
CA SER A 92 3.08 4.34 -7.68
C SER A 92 2.24 4.92 -6.56
N LEU A 93 2.87 5.19 -5.42
CA LEU A 93 2.17 5.86 -4.33
C LEU A 93 1.85 7.29 -4.75
N ILE A 94 0.67 7.76 -4.38
CA ILE A 94 0.21 9.09 -4.76
C ILE A 94 0.95 10.17 -3.99
N GLU A 95 1.50 9.83 -2.84
CA GLU A 95 2.28 10.73 -2.02
C GLU A 95 3.36 9.93 -1.27
N PRO A 96 4.36 10.60 -0.71
CA PRO A 96 5.41 9.88 0.03
C PRO A 96 4.84 9.03 1.15
N ILE A 97 5.51 7.92 1.45
CA ILE A 97 5.03 6.99 2.47
C ILE A 97 4.88 7.68 3.83
N ASP A 98 5.71 8.66 4.14
CA ASP A 98 5.59 9.41 5.39
C ASP A 98 4.25 10.11 5.50
N ASP A 99 3.77 10.67 4.40
CA ASP A 99 2.47 11.36 4.38
C ASP A 99 1.32 10.38 4.52
N ILE A 100 1.47 9.19 3.95
CA ILE A 100 0.46 8.14 4.09
C ILE A 100 0.40 7.68 5.55
N ILE A 101 1.56 7.50 6.17
CA ILE A 101 1.62 7.14 7.59
C ILE A 101 0.94 8.20 8.45
N LYS A 102 1.19 9.47 8.12
CA LYS A 102 0.58 10.58 8.86
C LYS A 102 -0.94 10.57 8.74
N ARG A 103 -1.46 10.32 7.56
CA ARG A 103 -2.91 10.21 7.36
C ARG A 103 -3.49 9.07 8.19
N PHE A 104 -2.77 7.96 8.22
CA PHE A 104 -3.19 6.80 9.00
C PHE A 104 -3.19 7.11 10.50
N GLU A 105 -2.17 7.80 10.96
CA GLU A 105 -2.07 8.25 12.35
C GLU A 105 -3.24 9.17 12.72
N ASP A 106 -3.51 10.16 11.88
CA ASP A 106 -4.61 11.11 12.14
C ASP A 106 -5.94 10.38 12.23
N GLU A 107 -6.16 9.41 11.37
CA GLU A 107 -7.38 8.62 11.38
C GLU A 107 -7.51 7.80 12.67
N LYS A 108 -6.43 7.19 13.12
CA LYS A 108 -6.43 6.42 14.36
C LYS A 108 -6.67 7.30 15.58
N LEU A 109 -6.07 8.47 15.60
CA LEU A 109 -6.30 9.41 16.68
C LEU A 109 -7.77 9.82 16.75
N ARG A 110 -8.39 10.07 15.60
CA ARG A 110 -9.80 10.41 15.55
C ARG A 110 -10.68 9.25 16.02
N GLU A 111 -10.40 8.04 15.57
CA GLU A 111 -11.15 6.86 15.99
C GLU A 111 -11.05 6.64 17.50
N ASN A 112 -9.86 6.83 18.04
CA ASN A 112 -9.63 6.69 19.48
C ASN A 112 -10.43 7.73 20.27
N ALA A 113 -10.45 8.97 19.79
CA ALA A 113 -11.20 10.03 20.46
C ALA A 113 -12.70 9.72 20.45
N GLU A 114 -13.22 9.23 19.35
CA GLU A 114 -14.63 8.85 19.24
C GLU A 114 -14.98 7.68 20.16
N ALA A 115 -14.08 6.71 20.24
CA ALA A 115 -14.28 5.57 21.13
C ALA A 115 -14.33 6.00 22.59
N MET A 116 -13.42 6.89 22.98
CA MET A 116 -13.40 7.38 24.34
C MET A 116 -14.65 8.18 24.69
N GLU A 117 -15.14 8.97 23.75
CA GLU A 117 -16.38 9.71 23.93
C GLU A 117 -17.56 8.78 24.13
N SER A 118 -17.64 7.72 23.34
CA SER A 118 -18.68 6.71 23.46
C SER A 118 -18.64 6.01 24.82
N ILE A 119 -17.44 5.70 25.29
CA ILE A 119 -17.26 5.07 26.60
C ILE A 119 -17.78 5.98 27.71
N GLN A 120 -17.49 7.29 27.62
CA GLN A 120 -17.97 8.24 28.61
C GLN A 120 -19.49 8.33 28.59
N LYS A 121 -20.09 8.28 27.41
CA LYS A 121 -21.54 8.26 27.30
C LYS A 121 -22.13 7.03 27.97
N LEU A 122 -21.52 5.88 27.79
CA LEU A 122 -21.95 4.65 28.41
C LEU A 122 -21.93 4.80 29.93
N ARG A 123 -20.88 5.38 30.48
CA ARG A 123 -20.79 5.61 31.92
C ARG A 123 -21.90 6.51 32.44
N GLY A 124 -22.29 7.51 31.65
CA GLY A 124 -23.36 8.41 32.05
C GLY A 124 -24.74 7.79 32.02
N LEU A 125 -24.91 6.66 31.36
CA LEU A 125 -26.18 5.96 31.23
C LEU A 125 -26.38 4.88 32.29
N VAL A 126 -25.38 4.58 33.07
CA VAL A 126 -25.47 3.55 34.11
C VAL A 126 -25.97 4.08 35.46
#